data_aa3180096ddbcb24011d2d9d5be10541
#
_entry.id   aa3180096ddbcb24011d2d9d5be10541
#
_cell.length_a   1.000
_cell.length_b   1.000
_cell.length_c   1.000
_cell.angle_alpha   90.00
_cell.angle_beta   90.00
_cell.angle_gamma   90.00
#
_symmetry.space_group_name_H-M   'P 1'
#
loop_
_entity.id
_entity.type
_entity.pdbx_description
1 polymer ?
#
loop_
_entity_poly.entity_id
_entity_poly.type
_entity_poly.pdbx_seq_one_letter_code
_entity_poly.pdbx_strand_id
1 'polypeptide(L)'
;MAKTHWKKLTNPDYLGAYALEDGKDMIVTIEKVETKQITNANGQREDAIVCEFKGDVKPMILNKTNMKRIEKATGTPYIEDWSGHNIQLYGEMVSAFGTTTMALRVRDFEPGA
;
A
#
# COMPACT_ATOMS: atom_id res chain seq x y z
N MET A 1 -9.52 17.09 21.35
CA MET A 1 -8.34 16.81 20.55
C MET A 1 -8.47 15.45 19.89
N ALA A 2 -8.29 15.39 18.59
CA ALA A 2 -8.38 14.13 17.86
C ALA A 2 -7.27 13.16 18.29
N LYS A 3 -7.63 11.91 18.47
CA LYS A 3 -6.65 10.88 18.83
C LYS A 3 -5.86 10.48 17.59
N THR A 4 -4.54 10.37 17.74
CA THR A 4 -3.66 9.92 16.67
C THR A 4 -3.33 8.45 16.91
N HIS A 5 -3.59 7.62 15.91
CA HIS A 5 -3.22 6.21 15.97
C HIS A 5 -1.70 6.11 15.97
N TRP A 6 -1.14 5.27 16.86
CA TRP A 6 0.31 5.18 17.01
C TRP A 6 1.04 4.74 15.73
N LYS A 7 0.38 3.98 14.86
CA LYS A 7 0.97 3.53 13.60
C LYS A 7 1.22 4.69 12.63
N LYS A 8 0.50 5.79 12.77
CA LYS A 8 0.77 6.99 11.97
C LYS A 8 2.10 7.63 12.35
N LEU A 9 2.53 7.43 13.59
CA LEU A 9 3.80 7.97 14.08
C LEU A 9 4.99 7.12 13.64
N THR A 10 4.78 5.83 13.36
CA THR A 10 5.86 4.93 12.92
C THR A 10 6.15 5.06 11.43
N ASN A 11 5.10 5.30 10.61
CA ASN A 11 5.25 5.47 9.15
C ASN A 11 4.38 6.63 8.67
N PRO A 12 4.68 7.88 9.10
CA PRO A 12 3.82 9.03 8.80
C PRO A 12 3.75 9.37 7.31
N ASP A 13 4.74 8.94 6.50
CA ASP A 13 4.85 9.29 5.10
C ASP A 13 4.28 8.23 4.16
N TYR A 14 3.79 7.11 4.71
CA TYR A 14 3.31 6.00 3.90
C TYR A 14 1.89 5.59 4.28
N LEU A 15 1.17 5.13 3.26
CA LEU A 15 -0.21 4.69 3.41
C LEU A 15 -0.27 3.38 4.19
N GLY A 16 -1.19 3.27 5.13
CA GLY A 16 -1.45 2.06 5.89
C GLY A 16 -2.94 1.79 6.00
N ALA A 17 -3.31 0.63 6.55
CA ALA A 17 -4.71 0.23 6.67
C ALA A 17 -5.55 1.23 7.47
N TYR A 18 -4.93 2.01 8.34
CA TYR A 18 -5.61 3.05 9.11
C TYR A 18 -6.22 4.16 8.23
N ALA A 19 -5.76 4.26 6.97
CA ALA A 19 -6.27 5.27 6.04
C ALA A 19 -7.64 4.91 5.46
N LEU A 20 -8.05 3.65 5.63
CA LEU A 20 -9.36 3.19 5.13
C LEU A 20 -10.45 3.57 6.14
N GLU A 21 -11.43 4.32 5.67
CA GLU A 21 -12.55 4.75 6.51
C GLU A 21 -13.54 3.60 6.71
N ASP A 22 -13.82 3.27 7.98
CA ASP A 22 -14.85 2.30 8.35
C ASP A 22 -14.77 0.98 7.56
N GLY A 23 -13.53 0.54 7.25
CA GLY A 23 -13.33 -0.68 6.50
C GLY A 23 -13.71 -0.62 5.03
N LYS A 24 -13.93 0.58 4.50
CA LYS A 24 -14.26 0.77 3.08
C LYS A 24 -13.02 0.66 2.21
N ASP A 25 -13.19 0.09 1.03
CA ASP A 25 -12.12 0.04 0.05
C ASP A 25 -11.81 1.43 -0.51
N MET A 26 -10.55 1.62 -0.92
CA MET A 26 -10.10 2.88 -1.50
C MET A 26 -9.59 2.61 -2.92
N ILE A 27 -10.03 3.41 -3.88
CA ILE A 27 -9.54 3.31 -5.26
C ILE A 27 -8.51 4.41 -5.49
N VAL A 28 -7.33 4.02 -5.99
CA VAL A 28 -6.23 4.94 -6.28
C VAL A 28 -5.68 4.66 -7.67
N THR A 29 -5.03 5.65 -8.27
CA THR A 29 -4.39 5.51 -9.58
C THR A 29 -2.89 5.52 -9.39
N ILE A 30 -2.21 4.50 -9.92
CA ILE A 30 -0.76 4.39 -9.83
C ILE A 30 -0.11 5.47 -10.70
N GLU A 31 0.78 6.26 -10.14
CA GLU A 31 1.60 7.20 -10.89
C GLU A 31 2.91 6.54 -11.31
N LYS A 32 3.64 5.97 -10.35
CA LYS A 32 4.88 5.25 -10.65
C LYS A 32 5.23 4.31 -9.51
N VAL A 33 6.05 3.32 -9.82
CA VAL A 33 6.61 2.37 -8.84
C VAL A 33 8.12 2.40 -8.97
N GLU A 34 8.82 2.56 -7.86
CA GLU A 34 10.28 2.63 -7.88
C GLU A 34 10.87 2.06 -6.60
N THR A 35 12.15 1.70 -6.64
CA THR A 35 12.88 1.28 -5.45
C THR A 35 13.46 2.51 -4.77
N LYS A 36 13.24 2.63 -3.46
CA LYS A 36 13.77 3.71 -2.64
C LYS A 36 14.38 3.14 -1.38
N GLN A 37 15.35 3.86 -0.82
CA GLN A 37 15.85 3.55 0.52
C GLN A 37 14.95 4.19 1.55
N ILE A 38 14.53 3.38 2.52
CA ILE A 38 13.71 3.85 3.64
C ILE A 38 14.43 3.53 4.94
N THR A 39 14.07 4.24 6.00
CA THR A 39 14.55 3.94 7.34
C THR A 39 13.49 3.14 8.07
N ASN A 40 13.84 1.93 8.51
CA ASN A 40 12.89 1.07 9.22
C ASN A 40 12.77 1.48 10.70
N ALA A 41 11.91 0.76 11.44
CA ALA A 41 11.65 1.07 12.84
C ALA A 41 12.88 0.95 13.75
N ASN A 42 13.90 0.21 13.30
CA ASN A 42 15.16 0.03 14.05
C ASN A 42 16.21 1.09 13.68
N GLY A 43 15.87 2.06 12.84
CA GLY A 43 16.79 3.08 12.40
C GLY A 43 17.73 2.64 11.29
N GLN A 44 17.56 1.44 10.76
CA GLN A 44 18.39 0.91 9.68
C GLN A 44 17.79 1.28 8.33
N ARG A 45 18.65 1.50 7.35
CA ARG A 45 18.21 1.73 5.98
C ARG A 45 18.01 0.42 5.26
N GLU A 46 16.94 0.36 4.48
CA GLU A 46 16.66 -0.80 3.64
C GLU A 46 16.01 -0.35 2.33
N ASP A 47 16.17 -1.16 1.29
CA ASP A 47 15.52 -0.90 0.01
C ASP A 47 14.07 -1.33 0.11
N ALA A 48 13.18 -0.50 -0.42
CA ALA A 48 11.76 -0.80 -0.46
C ALA A 48 11.21 -0.43 -1.83
N ILE A 49 10.18 -1.14 -2.26
CA ILE A 49 9.46 -0.82 -3.48
C ILE A 49 8.30 0.07 -3.10
N VAL A 50 8.29 1.29 -3.64
CA VAL A 50 7.33 2.32 -3.28
C VAL A 50 6.44 2.62 -4.48
N CYS A 51 5.13 2.56 -4.27
CA CYS A 51 4.13 2.89 -5.28
C CYS A 51 3.60 4.28 -4.98
N GLU A 52 3.81 5.22 -5.89
CA GLU A 52 3.27 6.56 -5.79
C GLU A 52 1.96 6.65 -6.57
N PHE A 53 1.02 7.39 -6.03
CA PHE A 53 -0.32 7.53 -6.61
C PHE A 53 -0.54 8.95 -7.13
N LYS A 54 -1.42 9.08 -8.10
CA LYS A 54 -1.82 10.39 -8.60
C LYS A 54 -2.72 11.07 -7.55
N GLY A 55 -2.62 12.40 -7.50
CA GLY A 55 -3.40 13.18 -6.58
C GLY A 55 -2.75 13.28 -5.20
N ASP A 56 -3.53 13.73 -4.22
CA ASP A 56 -3.05 14.01 -2.87
C ASP A 56 -3.17 12.77 -1.99
N VAL A 57 -2.49 11.69 -2.41
CA VAL A 57 -2.50 10.40 -1.72
C VAL A 57 -1.07 10.04 -1.35
N LYS A 58 -0.87 9.59 -0.13
CA LYS A 58 0.45 9.14 0.34
C LYS A 58 0.90 7.91 -0.44
N PRO A 59 2.20 7.77 -0.71
CA PRO A 59 2.71 6.55 -1.36
C PRO A 59 2.57 5.33 -0.45
N MET A 60 2.58 4.15 -1.07
CA MET A 60 2.44 2.88 -0.38
C MET A 60 3.68 2.03 -0.59
N ILE A 61 4.19 1.43 0.48
CA ILE A 61 5.27 0.44 0.37
C ILE A 61 4.64 -0.88 -0.06
N LEU A 62 5.14 -1.45 -1.16
CA LEU A 62 4.63 -2.69 -1.70
C LEU A 62 5.41 -3.89 -1.17
N ASN A 63 4.69 -4.89 -0.69
CA ASN A 63 5.27 -6.18 -0.39
C ASN A 63 4.98 -7.15 -1.54
N LYS A 64 5.55 -8.34 -1.45
CA LYS A 64 5.42 -9.35 -2.51
C LYS A 64 3.96 -9.73 -2.78
N THR A 65 3.15 -9.86 -1.73
CA THR A 65 1.73 -10.18 -1.87
C THR A 65 0.99 -9.12 -2.67
N ASN A 66 1.21 -7.85 -2.35
CA ASN A 66 0.56 -6.75 -3.04
C ASN A 66 1.04 -6.62 -4.48
N MET A 67 2.33 -6.84 -4.73
CA MET A 67 2.86 -6.80 -6.09
C MET A 67 2.24 -7.88 -6.96
N LYS A 68 2.07 -9.09 -6.44
CA LYS A 68 1.41 -10.18 -7.17
C LYS A 68 -0.04 -9.85 -7.51
N ARG A 69 -0.74 -9.18 -6.61
CA ARG A 69 -2.13 -8.78 -6.84
C ARG A 69 -2.25 -7.67 -7.87
N ILE A 70 -1.30 -6.72 -7.88
CA ILE A 70 -1.27 -5.67 -8.90
C ILE A 70 -1.00 -6.32 -10.27
N GLU A 71 -0.06 -7.26 -10.35
CA GLU A 71 0.19 -7.99 -11.60
C GLU A 71 -1.09 -8.67 -12.11
N LYS A 72 -1.82 -9.32 -11.22
CA LYS A 72 -3.07 -9.99 -11.60
C LYS A 72 -4.14 -8.99 -12.03
N ALA A 73 -4.26 -7.87 -11.32
CA ALA A 73 -5.25 -6.85 -11.63
C ALA A 73 -4.97 -6.15 -12.96
N THR A 74 -3.72 -5.83 -13.24
CA THR A 74 -3.31 -5.09 -14.43
C THR A 74 -3.00 -5.99 -15.63
N GLY A 75 -2.71 -7.27 -15.38
CA GLY A 75 -2.37 -8.22 -16.42
C GLY A 75 -0.94 -8.17 -16.89
N THR A 76 -0.07 -7.42 -16.22
CA THR A 76 1.33 -7.28 -16.61
C THR A 76 2.25 -7.38 -15.38
N PRO A 77 3.40 -8.12 -15.51
CA PRO A 77 4.37 -8.22 -14.41
C PRO A 77 5.38 -7.07 -14.38
N TYR A 78 5.32 -6.15 -15.34
CA TYR A 78 6.29 -5.07 -15.45
C TYR A 78 5.81 -3.82 -14.74
N ILE A 79 6.58 -3.33 -13.78
CA ILE A 79 6.18 -2.18 -12.95
C ILE A 79 6.00 -0.91 -13.77
N GLU A 80 6.73 -0.78 -14.88
CA GLU A 80 6.61 0.37 -15.78
C GLU A 80 5.23 0.44 -16.42
N ASP A 81 4.61 -0.73 -16.62
CA ASP A 81 3.28 -0.82 -17.24
C ASP A 81 2.15 -0.56 -16.24
N TRP A 82 2.46 -0.47 -14.96
CA TRP A 82 1.44 -0.24 -13.93
C TRP A 82 1.00 1.21 -13.84
N SER A 83 1.79 2.15 -14.34
CA SER A 83 1.46 3.57 -14.33
C SER A 83 0.15 3.83 -15.07
N GLY A 84 -0.73 4.61 -14.46
CA GLY A 84 -2.04 4.94 -15.04
C GLY A 84 -3.15 3.96 -14.72
N HIS A 85 -2.82 2.80 -14.16
CA HIS A 85 -3.83 1.81 -13.76
C HIS A 85 -4.45 2.18 -12.42
N ASN A 86 -5.75 1.92 -12.29
CA ASN A 86 -6.43 2.04 -11.01
C ASN A 86 -6.30 0.74 -10.25
N ILE A 87 -6.07 0.83 -8.95
CA ILE A 87 -6.08 -0.32 -8.06
C ILE A 87 -7.02 -0.04 -6.89
N GLN A 88 -7.56 -1.09 -6.33
CA GLN A 88 -8.48 -1.00 -5.20
C GLN A 88 -7.81 -1.57 -3.96
N LEU A 89 -7.74 -0.76 -2.91
CA LEU A 89 -7.08 -1.11 -1.65
C LEU A 89 -8.13 -1.51 -0.62
N TYR A 90 -7.80 -2.50 0.20
CA TYR A 90 -8.68 -2.94 1.28
C TYR A 90 -7.85 -3.36 2.49
N GLY A 91 -8.54 -3.48 3.64
CA GLY A 91 -7.90 -3.97 4.85
C GLY A 91 -8.12 -5.46 5.01
N GLU A 92 -7.05 -6.20 5.28
CA GLU A 92 -7.10 -7.65 5.50
C GLU A 92 -6.55 -7.96 6.89
N MET A 93 -7.30 -8.72 7.68
CA MET A 93 -6.81 -9.19 8.96
C MET A 93 -5.78 -10.28 8.74
N VAL A 94 -4.58 -10.07 9.24
CA VAL A 94 -3.49 -11.03 9.10
C VAL A 94 -2.96 -11.39 10.50
N SER A 95 -2.50 -12.63 10.65
CA SER A 95 -1.90 -13.10 11.88
C SER A 95 -0.39 -13.19 11.70
N ALA A 96 0.35 -12.60 12.63
CA ALA A 96 1.80 -12.67 12.64
C ALA A 96 2.26 -12.73 14.09
N PHE A 97 3.13 -13.70 14.40
CA PHE A 97 3.72 -13.87 15.74
C PHE A 97 2.66 -13.93 16.86
N GLY A 98 1.55 -14.61 16.60
CA GLY A 98 0.48 -14.75 17.58
C GLY A 98 -0.42 -13.52 17.75
N THR A 99 -0.20 -12.48 16.97
CA THR A 99 -1.01 -11.25 16.99
C THR A 99 -1.77 -11.09 15.69
N THR A 100 -2.99 -10.57 15.79
CA THR A 100 -3.80 -10.26 14.62
C THR A 100 -3.73 -8.76 14.37
N THR A 101 -3.44 -8.37 13.13
CA THR A 101 -3.36 -6.96 12.74
C THR A 101 -3.99 -6.73 11.38
N MET A 102 -4.39 -5.48 11.13
CA MET A 102 -4.95 -5.10 9.83
C MET A 102 -3.81 -4.70 8.89
N ALA A 103 -3.75 -5.34 7.73
CA ALA A 103 -2.77 -5.01 6.70
C ALA A 103 -3.45 -4.39 5.50
N LEU A 104 -2.76 -3.43 4.86
CA LEU A 104 -3.24 -2.82 3.63
C LEU A 104 -2.92 -3.76 2.47
N ARG A 105 -3.95 -4.11 1.70
CA ARG A 105 -3.84 -5.06 0.59
C ARG A 105 -4.45 -4.50 -0.68
N VAL A 106 -4.01 -5.03 -1.81
CA VAL A 106 -4.54 -4.69 -3.13
C VAL A 106 -5.50 -5.79 -3.57
N ARG A 107 -6.67 -5.43 -4.08
CA ARG A 107 -7.58 -6.38 -4.71
C ARG A 107 -6.95 -6.91 -5.99
N ASP A 108 -7.24 -8.14 -6.35
CA ASP A 108 -6.65 -8.80 -7.53
C ASP A 108 -7.43 -8.55 -8.83
N PHE A 109 -8.17 -7.45 -8.86
CA PHE A 109 -8.90 -7.01 -10.04
C PHE A 109 -8.81 -5.48 -10.15
N GLU A 110 -8.95 -4.98 -11.38
CA GLU A 110 -8.93 -3.54 -11.63
C GLU A 110 -10.33 -2.97 -11.40
N PRO A 111 -10.46 -1.92 -10.54
CA PRO A 111 -11.77 -1.36 -10.24
C PRO A 111 -12.33 -0.57 -11.41
N GLY A 112 -13.67 -0.51 -11.48
CA GLY A 112 -14.35 0.28 -12.49
C GLY A 112 -14.38 -0.33 -13.88
N ALA A 113 -14.05 -1.61 -13.96
CA ALA A 113 -14.15 -2.32 -15.24
C ALA A 113 -15.60 -2.69 -15.54
#